data_6e74b387f62cfab86a3a5cc192a49933
#
_entry.id   6e74b387f62cfab86a3a5cc192a49933
#
_cell.length_a   1.000
_cell.length_b   1.000
_cell.length_c   1.000
_cell.angle_alpha   90.00
_cell.angle_beta   90.00
_cell.angle_gamma   90.00
#
_symmetry.space_group_name_H-M   'P 1'
#
loop_
_entity.id
_entity.type
_entity.pdbx_description
1 polymer ?
#
loop_
_entity_poly.entity_id
_entity_poly.type
_entity_poly.pdbx_seq_one_letter_code
_entity_poly.pdbx_strand_id
1 'polypeptide(L)'
;MKKIGKTNVRNGAYPETHELETAWFLNNCGKDVEFLVPVRSKGIHTADILMDGIAWEIKCPKGSGKRTLDRAVKKAIHQSQNIIFDLRYLQLNEEIAIKQLNKDFYSVKIIKRLMIITKSKNLLDIKK
;
A
#
# COMPACT_ATOMS: atom_id res chain seq x y z
N MET A 1 -24.78 -9.50 -2.90
CA MET A 1 -23.71 -10.29 -2.28
C MET A 1 -22.34 -9.81 -2.78
N LYS A 2 -21.46 -9.47 -1.86
CA LYS A 2 -20.14 -8.93 -2.21
C LYS A 2 -19.21 -10.06 -2.66
N LYS A 3 -18.70 -9.97 -3.88
CA LYS A 3 -17.75 -10.96 -4.39
C LYS A 3 -16.39 -10.77 -3.73
N ILE A 4 -15.83 -11.84 -3.17
CA ILE A 4 -14.50 -11.82 -2.60
C ILE A 4 -13.47 -11.99 -3.71
N GLY A 5 -12.43 -11.15 -3.71
CA GLY A 5 -11.34 -11.26 -4.66
C GLY A 5 -10.38 -12.39 -4.32
N LYS A 6 -9.44 -12.62 -5.22
CA LYS A 6 -8.45 -13.69 -5.09
C LYS A 6 -7.04 -13.11 -5.09
N THR A 7 -6.13 -13.78 -4.39
CA THR A 7 -4.71 -13.45 -4.41
C THR A 7 -3.95 -14.51 -5.19
N ASN A 8 -3.16 -14.06 -6.17
CA ASN A 8 -2.26 -14.91 -6.92
C ASN A 8 -0.81 -14.53 -6.60
N VAL A 9 0.02 -15.52 -6.30
CA VAL A 9 1.44 -15.30 -6.03
C VAL A 9 2.22 -15.91 -7.18
N ARG A 10 2.85 -15.07 -8.00
CA ARG A 10 3.66 -15.55 -9.12
C ARG A 10 4.84 -16.39 -8.62
N ASN A 11 5.22 -17.39 -9.41
CA ASN A 11 6.40 -18.18 -9.12
C ASN A 11 7.63 -17.26 -9.08
N GLY A 12 8.36 -17.30 -7.96
CA GLY A 12 9.50 -16.40 -7.74
C GLY A 12 9.17 -15.17 -6.90
N ALA A 13 7.89 -14.91 -6.60
CA ALA A 13 7.49 -13.88 -5.66
C ALA A 13 7.44 -14.50 -4.25
N TYR A 14 7.96 -13.77 -3.26
CA TYR A 14 8.01 -14.24 -1.87
C TYR A 14 7.47 -13.13 -0.97
N PRO A 15 6.14 -12.92 -0.95
CA PRO A 15 5.56 -11.85 -0.14
C PRO A 15 5.74 -12.13 1.35
N GLU A 16 5.95 -11.05 2.12
CA GLU A 16 6.03 -11.15 3.56
C GLU A 16 4.63 -11.31 4.17
N THR A 17 4.57 -11.76 5.43
CA THR A 17 3.31 -12.03 6.10
C THR A 17 2.38 -10.81 6.11
N HIS A 18 2.91 -9.63 6.43
CA HIS A 18 2.10 -8.41 6.47
C HIS A 18 1.58 -8.01 5.08
N GLU A 19 2.33 -8.31 4.02
CA GLU A 19 1.87 -8.07 2.65
C GLU A 19 0.72 -9.00 2.29
N LEU A 20 0.79 -10.27 2.70
CA LEU A 20 -0.29 -11.22 2.50
C LEU A 20 -1.55 -10.82 3.27
N GLU A 21 -1.39 -10.30 4.48
CA GLU A 21 -2.52 -9.83 5.28
C GLU A 21 -3.18 -8.60 4.62
N THR A 22 -2.38 -7.70 4.05
CA THR A 22 -2.90 -6.56 3.28
C THR A 22 -3.68 -7.05 2.07
N ALA A 23 -3.12 -8.00 1.31
CA ALA A 23 -3.79 -8.59 0.16
C ALA A 23 -5.12 -9.24 0.55
N TRP A 24 -5.13 -9.97 1.66
CA TRP A 24 -6.34 -10.61 2.15
C TRP A 24 -7.43 -9.58 2.48
N PHE A 25 -7.06 -8.47 3.09
CA PHE A 25 -7.99 -7.37 3.33
C PHE A 25 -8.58 -6.86 2.02
N LEU A 26 -7.72 -6.64 1.01
CA LEU A 26 -8.15 -6.17 -0.32
C LEU A 26 -9.07 -7.18 -1.01
N ASN A 27 -8.78 -8.49 -0.86
CA ASN A 27 -9.67 -9.53 -1.37
C ASN A 27 -11.07 -9.42 -0.77
N ASN A 28 -11.16 -9.16 0.52
CA ASN A 28 -12.45 -8.99 1.20
C ASN A 28 -13.18 -7.72 0.75
N CYS A 29 -12.46 -6.76 0.16
CA CYS A 29 -13.04 -5.58 -0.47
C CYS A 29 -13.43 -5.84 -1.93
N GLY A 30 -13.32 -7.07 -2.41
CA GLY A 30 -13.67 -7.44 -3.77
C GLY A 30 -12.55 -7.23 -4.79
N LYS A 31 -11.32 -7.06 -4.34
CA LYS A 31 -10.17 -6.82 -5.22
C LYS A 31 -9.38 -8.09 -5.46
N ASP A 32 -9.00 -8.32 -6.72
CA ASP A 32 -8.02 -9.35 -7.07
C ASP A 32 -6.62 -8.78 -6.97
N VAL A 33 -5.72 -9.52 -6.35
CA VAL A 33 -4.34 -9.09 -6.10
C VAL A 33 -3.39 -10.11 -6.68
N GLU A 34 -2.35 -9.64 -7.39
CA GLU A 34 -1.29 -10.50 -7.90
C GLU A 34 0.05 -9.97 -7.38
N PHE A 35 0.79 -10.82 -6.66
CA PHE A 35 2.14 -10.45 -6.22
C PHE A 35 3.12 -10.57 -7.37
N LEU A 36 3.90 -9.52 -7.57
CA LEU A 36 4.85 -9.41 -8.68
C LEU A 36 6.22 -9.95 -8.26
N VAL A 37 6.95 -10.49 -9.23
CA VAL A 37 8.31 -10.98 -9.00
C VAL A 37 9.26 -9.78 -9.04
N PRO A 38 10.07 -9.55 -7.99
CA PRO A 38 11.01 -8.43 -7.99
C PRO A 38 12.03 -8.56 -9.12
N VAL A 39 12.27 -7.46 -9.83
CA VAL A 39 13.32 -7.38 -10.84
C VAL A 39 14.63 -7.06 -10.12
N ARG A 40 15.60 -7.96 -10.19
CA ARG A 40 16.90 -7.81 -9.51
C ARG A 40 17.92 -7.09 -10.39
N SER A 41 17.55 -5.91 -10.85
CA SER A 41 18.46 -5.06 -11.63
C SER A 41 18.78 -3.79 -10.84
N LYS A 42 20.04 -3.38 -10.88
CA LYS A 42 20.50 -2.20 -10.16
C LYS A 42 19.71 -0.96 -10.60
N GLY A 43 19.17 -0.23 -9.64
CA GLY A 43 18.41 1.01 -9.91
C GLY A 43 16.97 0.80 -10.33
N ILE A 44 16.50 -0.45 -10.42
CA ILE A 44 15.10 -0.75 -10.76
C ILE A 44 14.38 -1.25 -9.51
N HIS A 45 13.26 -0.62 -9.19
CA HIS A 45 12.37 -1.05 -8.12
C HIS A 45 11.07 -1.60 -8.71
N THR A 46 10.71 -2.82 -8.31
CA THR A 46 9.45 -3.44 -8.72
C THR A 46 8.40 -3.16 -7.64
N ALA A 47 7.22 -2.72 -8.06
CA ALA A 47 6.08 -2.60 -7.15
C ALA A 47 5.72 -3.99 -6.60
N ASP A 48 5.02 -4.04 -5.47
CA ASP A 48 4.72 -5.30 -4.79
C ASP A 48 3.62 -6.09 -5.48
N ILE A 49 2.56 -5.42 -5.92
CA ILE A 49 1.37 -6.10 -6.45
C ILE A 49 0.83 -5.42 -7.71
N LEU A 50 0.05 -6.21 -8.46
CA LEU A 50 -0.82 -5.72 -9.53
C LEU A 50 -2.26 -5.85 -9.03
N MET A 51 -3.03 -4.76 -9.12
CA MET A 51 -4.42 -4.70 -8.71
C MET A 51 -5.15 -3.67 -9.56
N ASP A 52 -6.32 -4.04 -10.10
CA ASP A 52 -7.09 -3.18 -11.01
C ASP A 52 -6.28 -2.73 -12.24
N GLY A 53 -5.36 -3.58 -12.72
CA GLY A 53 -4.50 -3.25 -13.86
C GLY A 53 -3.38 -2.26 -13.54
N ILE A 54 -3.16 -1.95 -12.29
CA ILE A 54 -2.19 -0.96 -11.81
C ILE A 54 -1.21 -1.63 -10.86
N ALA A 55 0.07 -1.25 -10.96
CA ALA A 55 1.10 -1.70 -10.03
C ALA A 55 1.11 -0.82 -8.78
N TRP A 56 1.12 -1.45 -7.61
CA TRP A 56 1.04 -0.77 -6.32
C TRP A 56 2.18 -1.18 -5.41
N GLU A 57 2.66 -0.20 -4.65
CA GLU A 57 3.59 -0.44 -3.55
C GLU A 57 2.80 -0.54 -2.25
N ILE A 58 3.07 -1.56 -1.44
CA ILE A 58 2.43 -1.74 -0.14
C ILE A 58 3.38 -1.25 0.96
N LYS A 59 2.88 -0.39 1.83
CA LYS A 59 3.60 0.06 3.02
C LYS A 59 2.76 -0.23 4.26
N CYS A 60 3.37 -0.92 5.23
CA CYS A 60 2.74 -1.26 6.50
C CYS A 60 3.57 -0.64 7.63
N PRO A 61 3.48 0.69 7.82
CA PRO A 61 4.30 1.34 8.83
C PRO A 61 3.94 0.87 10.23
N LYS A 62 4.96 0.72 11.07
CA LYS A 62 4.84 0.34 12.47
C LYS A 62 5.48 1.43 13.31
N GLY A 63 5.05 1.56 14.56
CA GLY A 63 5.61 2.55 15.46
C GLY A 63 4.64 3.69 15.73
N SER A 64 5.09 4.69 16.51
CA SER A 64 4.23 5.75 17.04
C SER A 64 4.65 7.16 16.62
N GLY A 65 5.77 7.30 15.91
CA GLY A 65 6.30 8.62 15.56
C GLY A 65 5.77 9.16 14.24
N LYS A 66 5.59 10.48 14.17
CA LYS A 66 5.17 11.13 12.92
C LYS A 66 6.18 10.91 11.80
N ARG A 67 7.47 10.83 12.14
CA ARG A 67 8.53 10.59 11.15
C ARG A 67 8.44 9.22 10.49
N THR A 68 7.77 8.26 11.14
CA THR A 68 7.57 6.93 10.58
C THR A 68 6.80 7.02 9.25
N LEU A 69 5.72 7.81 9.22
CA LEU A 69 4.95 8.00 8.00
C LEU A 69 5.74 8.76 6.93
N ASP A 70 6.43 9.82 7.32
CA ASP A 70 7.23 10.61 6.36
C ASP A 70 8.30 9.75 5.69
N ARG A 71 8.98 8.91 6.45
CA ARG A 71 9.99 7.98 5.90
C ARG A 71 9.37 6.98 4.96
N ALA A 72 8.20 6.44 5.32
CA ALA A 72 7.51 5.47 4.48
C ALA A 72 7.08 6.10 3.16
N VAL A 73 6.56 7.33 3.19
CA VAL A 73 6.21 8.07 1.96
C VAL A 73 7.44 8.27 1.09
N LYS A 74 8.54 8.75 1.66
CA LYS A 74 9.78 9.02 0.91
C LYS A 74 10.32 7.77 0.23
N LYS A 75 10.24 6.62 0.88
CA LYS A 75 10.65 5.36 0.26
C LYS A 75 9.68 4.94 -0.84
N ALA A 76 8.39 5.04 -0.58
CA ALA A 76 7.36 4.55 -1.49
C ALA A 76 7.37 5.28 -2.83
N ILE A 77 7.59 6.60 -2.84
CA ILE A 77 7.59 7.39 -4.07
C ILE A 77 8.71 7.00 -5.04
N HIS A 78 9.77 6.36 -4.54
CA HIS A 78 10.84 5.86 -5.39
C HIS A 78 10.55 4.46 -5.93
N GLN A 79 9.48 3.81 -5.43
CA GLN A 79 9.13 2.43 -5.78
C GLN A 79 7.89 2.36 -6.65
N SER A 80 6.96 3.28 -6.50
CA SER A 80 5.74 3.32 -7.31
C SER A 80 5.07 4.68 -7.21
N GLN A 81 4.25 4.98 -8.22
CA GLN A 81 3.38 6.17 -8.20
C GLN A 81 2.04 5.87 -7.52
N ASN A 82 1.76 4.62 -7.25
CA ASN A 82 0.52 4.14 -6.67
C ASN A 82 0.85 3.40 -5.39
N ILE A 83 0.37 3.88 -4.26
CA ILE A 83 0.81 3.42 -2.96
C ILE A 83 -0.39 3.02 -2.12
N ILE A 84 -0.27 1.88 -1.42
CA ILE A 84 -1.24 1.42 -0.43
C ILE A 84 -0.58 1.51 0.94
N PHE A 85 -1.15 2.32 1.84
CA PHE A 85 -0.73 2.39 3.22
C PHE A 85 -1.70 1.59 4.09
N ASP A 86 -1.20 0.50 4.68
CA ASP A 86 -1.96 -0.29 5.64
C ASP A 86 -1.61 0.21 7.04
N LEU A 87 -2.53 0.91 7.67
CA LEU A 87 -2.32 1.57 8.96
C LEU A 87 -2.69 0.70 10.16
N ARG A 88 -3.08 -0.56 9.93
CA ARG A 88 -3.59 -1.40 11.01
C ARG A 88 -2.55 -1.71 12.09
N TYR A 89 -1.27 -1.63 11.75
CA TYR A 89 -0.17 -1.90 12.69
C TYR A 89 0.49 -0.64 13.23
N LEU A 90 0.06 0.52 12.75
CA LEU A 90 0.61 1.80 13.18
C LEU A 90 0.05 2.17 14.56
N GLN A 91 0.92 2.65 15.45
CA GLN A 91 0.53 3.06 16.80
C GLN A 91 0.24 4.55 16.93
N LEU A 92 0.23 5.26 15.83
CA LEU A 92 -0.15 6.67 15.77
C LEU A 92 -1.66 6.77 15.63
N ASN A 93 -2.25 7.85 16.16
CA ASN A 93 -3.68 8.11 16.02
C ASN A 93 -4.09 8.11 14.55
N GLU A 94 -5.20 7.43 14.25
CA GLU A 94 -5.66 7.24 12.88
C GLU A 94 -5.96 8.55 12.16
N GLU A 95 -6.63 9.48 12.81
CA GLU A 95 -6.97 10.78 12.22
C GLU A 95 -5.71 11.57 11.87
N ILE A 96 -4.72 11.55 12.75
CA ILE A 96 -3.44 12.23 12.51
C ILE A 96 -2.73 11.60 11.32
N ALA A 97 -2.70 10.27 11.26
CA ALA A 97 -2.04 9.54 10.18
C ALA A 97 -2.71 9.82 8.83
N ILE A 98 -4.04 9.75 8.77
CA ILE A 98 -4.79 9.99 7.54
C ILE A 98 -4.58 11.45 7.08
N LYS A 99 -4.63 12.39 7.99
CA LYS A 99 -4.41 13.81 7.67
C LYS A 99 -3.03 14.06 7.08
N GLN A 100 -2.01 13.43 7.66
CA GLN A 100 -0.64 13.55 7.18
C GLN A 100 -0.49 12.94 5.79
N LEU A 101 -1.03 11.73 5.56
CA LEU A 101 -0.96 11.07 4.26
C LEU A 101 -1.69 11.88 3.19
N ASN A 102 -2.85 12.46 3.51
CA ASN A 102 -3.55 13.34 2.57
C ASN A 102 -2.71 14.56 2.19
N LYS A 103 -2.08 15.19 3.17
CA LYS A 103 -1.20 16.32 2.94
C LYS A 103 -0.04 15.94 2.03
N ASP A 104 0.61 14.81 2.30
CA ASP A 104 1.71 14.31 1.49
C ASP A 104 1.25 13.99 0.07
N PHE A 105 0.08 13.38 -0.06
CA PHE A 105 -0.48 13.02 -1.37
C PHE A 105 -0.67 14.25 -2.26
N TYR A 106 -1.24 15.33 -1.70
CA TYR A 106 -1.49 16.53 -2.49
C TYR A 106 -0.23 17.37 -2.73
N SER A 107 0.77 17.28 -1.87
CA SER A 107 2.01 18.03 -2.04
C SER A 107 3.07 17.29 -2.87
N VAL A 108 3.03 15.96 -2.93
CA VAL A 108 4.00 15.17 -3.70
C VAL A 108 3.40 14.80 -5.05
N LYS A 109 3.82 15.50 -6.11
CA LYS A 109 3.23 15.35 -7.44
C LYS A 109 3.41 13.96 -8.06
N ILE A 110 4.45 13.24 -7.67
CA ILE A 110 4.76 11.92 -8.22
C ILE A 110 3.69 10.89 -7.85
N ILE A 111 3.10 10.99 -6.65
CA ILE A 111 2.08 10.05 -6.22
C ILE A 111 0.79 10.35 -6.99
N LYS A 112 0.29 9.37 -7.73
CA LYS A 112 -0.93 9.52 -8.54
C LYS A 112 -2.15 8.95 -7.86
N ARG A 113 -2.02 7.84 -7.14
CA ARG A 113 -3.10 7.22 -6.39
C ARG A 113 -2.62 6.78 -5.03
N LEU A 114 -3.49 6.95 -4.05
CA LEU A 114 -3.22 6.57 -2.68
C LEU A 114 -4.42 5.79 -2.15
N MET A 115 -4.17 4.58 -1.66
CA MET A 115 -5.15 3.84 -0.90
C MET A 115 -4.70 3.75 0.55
N ILE A 116 -5.64 3.88 1.47
CA ILE A 116 -5.36 3.76 2.90
C ILE A 116 -6.28 2.70 3.49
N ILE A 117 -5.69 1.71 4.14
CA ILE A 117 -6.44 0.76 4.97
C ILE A 117 -6.38 1.32 6.38
N THR A 118 -7.54 1.68 6.92
CA THR A 118 -7.61 2.34 8.23
C THR A 118 -7.55 1.32 9.36
N LYS A 119 -7.25 1.80 10.57
CA LYS A 119 -7.29 0.96 11.77
C LYS A 119 -8.70 0.47 12.06
N SER A 120 -9.72 1.21 11.63
CA SER A 120 -11.13 0.82 11.72
C SER A 120 -11.57 -0.11 10.59
N LYS A 121 -10.63 -0.61 9.79
CA LYS A 121 -10.85 -1.59 8.72
C LYS A 121 -11.71 -1.07 7.57
N ASN A 122 -11.49 0.18 7.19
CA ASN A 122 -12.08 0.78 6.00
C ASN A 122 -11.01 1.00 4.94
N LEU A 123 -11.41 0.95 3.68
CA LEU A 123 -10.52 1.23 2.56
C LEU A 123 -10.86 2.61 2.00
N LEU A 124 -9.88 3.51 2.02
CA LEU A 124 -9.99 4.84 1.41
C LEU A 124 -9.22 4.84 0.10
N ASP A 125 -9.86 5.28 -0.97
CA ASP A 125 -9.25 5.38 -2.31
C ASP A 125 -9.21 6.85 -2.70
N ILE A 126 -8.01 7.43 -2.68
CA ILE A 126 -7.80 8.85 -2.91
C ILE A 126 -7.15 9.06 -4.27
N LYS A 127 -7.78 9.86 -5.10
CA LYS A 127 -7.31 10.19 -6.46
C LYS A 127 -7.12 11.69 -6.60
N LYS A 128 -6.14 12.07 -7.39
CA LYS A 128 -6.01 13.48 -7.81
C LYS A 128 -6.91 13.77 -8.97
#